data_c531d634ac0ddf3830d90d2451090d13
#
_entry.id   c531d634ac0ddf3830d90d2451090d13
#
_cell.length_a   1.000
_cell.length_b   1.000
_cell.length_c   1.000
_cell.angle_alpha   90.00
_cell.angle_beta   90.00
_cell.angle_gamma   90.00
#
_symmetry.space_group_name_H-M   'P 1'
#
loop_
_entity.id
_entity.type
_entity.pdbx_description
1 polymer ?
#
loop_
_entity_poly.entity_id
_entity_poly.type
_entity_poly.pdbx_seq_one_letter_code
_entity_poly.pdbx_strand_id
1 'polypeptide(L)'
;ADWANKYDGFLKPYADERLVVVLSRKQLNLIIHDKFDILDKVRMISTQNQVRVSVSMGVASWDVNYEELGIYAQNAIELAEKRGGDQVVVNVQNQKIAYFGAKNDASAKNSRVGVRINAQTIRDFIEKSSNVIIMGHNQADLDAFGAMIAVYHMAIASKKQAFLVIEPAKLDKTVQKIFEIVKEDLPALVESCLDTDAV
;
A
#
# COMPACT_ATOMS: atom_id res chain seq x y z
N ALA A 1 -13.88 13.43 8.60
CA ALA A 1 -14.77 13.84 9.72
C ALA A 1 -16.23 13.87 9.28
N ASP A 2 -16.59 14.62 8.23
CA ASP A 2 -17.99 14.85 7.81
C ASP A 2 -18.79 13.59 7.52
N TRP A 3 -18.14 12.57 6.94
CA TRP A 3 -18.79 11.30 6.69
C TRP A 3 -19.18 10.57 8.00
N ALA A 4 -18.28 10.53 8.98
CA ALA A 4 -18.59 9.91 10.27
C ALA A 4 -19.70 10.70 11.00
N ASN A 5 -19.65 12.02 10.97
CA ASN A 5 -20.67 12.90 11.55
C ASN A 5 -22.05 12.71 10.91
N LYS A 6 -22.12 12.47 9.58
CA LYS A 6 -23.39 12.14 8.89
C LYS A 6 -24.12 10.96 9.54
N TYR A 7 -23.38 10.03 10.12
CA TYR A 7 -23.92 8.82 10.76
C TYR A 7 -23.79 8.84 12.28
N ASP A 8 -23.66 10.01 12.92
CA ASP A 8 -23.45 10.17 14.38
C ASP A 8 -22.33 9.27 14.91
N GLY A 9 -21.29 9.06 14.11
CA GLY A 9 -20.15 8.21 14.44
C GLY A 9 -19.07 9.00 15.19
N PHE A 10 -18.50 8.36 16.22
CA PHE A 10 -17.32 8.89 16.89
C PHE A 10 -16.06 8.50 16.10
N LEU A 11 -15.34 9.50 15.57
CA LEU A 11 -14.10 9.31 14.79
C LEU A 11 -12.90 9.76 15.62
N LYS A 12 -11.88 8.91 15.70
CA LYS A 12 -10.60 9.23 16.34
C LYS A 12 -9.42 8.65 15.56
N PRO A 13 -8.35 9.43 15.27
CA PRO A 13 -7.09 8.89 14.83
C PRO A 13 -6.41 8.13 15.98
N TYR A 14 -5.76 7.00 15.70
CA TYR A 14 -5.03 6.23 16.70
C TYR A 14 -3.61 5.85 16.28
N ALA A 15 -3.28 6.00 15.00
CA ALA A 15 -1.93 5.86 14.46
C ALA A 15 -1.83 6.67 13.16
N ASP A 16 -0.64 6.74 12.59
CA ASP A 16 -0.43 7.36 11.27
C ASP A 16 -1.31 6.65 10.23
N GLU A 17 -2.08 7.46 9.48
CA GLU A 17 -3.02 7.00 8.45
C GLU A 17 -4.12 6.05 8.95
N ARG A 18 -4.26 5.85 10.26
CA ARG A 18 -5.25 4.95 10.86
C ARG A 18 -6.26 5.70 11.71
N LEU A 19 -7.51 5.42 11.44
CA LEU A 19 -8.67 6.02 12.09
C LEU A 19 -9.58 4.93 12.64
N VAL A 20 -10.12 5.14 13.82
CA VAL A 20 -11.19 4.30 14.37
C VAL A 20 -12.51 5.08 14.34
N VAL A 21 -13.56 4.41 13.91
CA VAL A 21 -14.93 4.93 13.96
C VAL A 21 -15.78 4.02 14.81
N VAL A 22 -16.41 4.57 15.84
CA VAL A 22 -17.35 3.86 16.69
C VAL A 22 -18.76 4.28 16.32
N LEU A 23 -19.63 3.30 16.08
CA LEU A 23 -21.00 3.48 15.59
C LEU A 23 -21.97 2.59 16.36
N SER A 24 -23.24 2.99 16.43
CA SER A 24 -24.29 2.07 16.85
C SER A 24 -24.63 1.08 15.73
N ARG A 25 -25.25 -0.05 16.11
CA ARG A 25 -25.75 -1.04 15.15
C ARG A 25 -26.75 -0.45 14.15
N LYS A 26 -27.57 0.47 14.59
CA LYS A 26 -28.54 1.17 13.74
C LYS A 26 -27.84 1.97 12.64
N GLN A 27 -26.80 2.70 13.00
CA GLN A 27 -25.99 3.50 12.07
C GLN A 27 -25.23 2.63 11.10
N LEU A 28 -24.67 1.51 11.56
CA LEU A 28 -24.01 0.54 10.68
C LEU A 28 -24.98 0.02 9.59
N ASN A 29 -26.22 -0.28 9.94
CA ASN A 29 -27.20 -0.73 8.96
C ASN A 29 -27.51 0.33 7.90
N LEU A 30 -27.54 1.61 8.25
CA LEU A 30 -27.69 2.71 7.29
C LEU A 30 -26.47 2.80 6.37
N ILE A 31 -25.28 2.70 6.91
CA ILE A 31 -24.03 2.73 6.12
C ILE A 31 -23.96 1.55 5.16
N ILE A 32 -24.38 0.36 5.58
CA ILE A 32 -24.47 -0.83 4.73
C ILE A 32 -25.48 -0.60 3.59
N HIS A 33 -26.63 -0.01 3.89
CA HIS A 33 -27.62 0.35 2.88
C HIS A 33 -27.07 1.35 1.86
N ASP A 34 -26.32 2.35 2.33
CA ASP A 34 -25.66 3.37 1.48
C ASP A 34 -24.36 2.83 0.82
N LYS A 35 -24.08 1.52 0.97
CA LYS A 35 -22.96 0.81 0.35
C LYS A 35 -21.59 1.46 0.60
N PHE A 36 -21.43 2.09 1.77
CA PHE A 36 -20.19 2.78 2.13
C PHE A 36 -19.77 3.86 1.12
N ASP A 37 -20.63 4.85 0.89
CA ASP A 37 -20.43 5.97 -0.04
C ASP A 37 -19.11 6.74 0.17
N ILE A 38 -18.44 6.54 1.30
CA ILE A 38 -17.10 7.09 1.59
C ILE A 38 -16.06 6.65 0.55
N LEU A 39 -16.14 5.43 0.04
CA LEU A 39 -15.21 4.92 -0.95
C LEU A 39 -15.23 5.78 -2.22
N ASP A 40 -16.44 6.09 -2.71
CA ASP A 40 -16.59 6.90 -3.92
C ASP A 40 -16.19 8.37 -3.68
N LYS A 41 -16.47 8.91 -2.49
CA LYS A 41 -16.04 10.26 -2.11
C LYS A 41 -14.51 10.37 -2.09
N VAL A 42 -13.80 9.40 -1.52
CA VAL A 42 -12.34 9.39 -1.49
C VAL A 42 -11.75 9.24 -2.90
N ARG A 43 -12.35 8.39 -3.73
CA ARG A 43 -11.94 8.23 -5.14
C ARG A 43 -12.13 9.53 -5.94
N MET A 44 -13.21 10.27 -5.69
CA MET A 44 -13.42 11.59 -6.31
C MET A 44 -12.33 12.59 -5.91
N ILE A 45 -11.98 12.66 -4.62
CA ILE A 45 -10.90 13.53 -4.12
C ILE A 45 -9.56 13.16 -4.78
N SER A 46 -9.28 11.86 -4.89
CA SER A 46 -8.08 11.34 -5.55
C SER A 46 -7.99 11.82 -7.01
N THR A 47 -9.09 11.74 -7.75
CA THR A 47 -9.16 12.15 -9.17
C THR A 47 -8.99 13.67 -9.32
N GLN A 48 -9.67 14.46 -8.49
CA GLN A 48 -9.64 15.92 -8.57
C GLN A 48 -8.27 16.52 -8.26
N ASN A 49 -7.54 15.93 -7.32
CA ASN A 49 -6.26 16.45 -6.86
C ASN A 49 -5.04 15.77 -7.52
N GLN A 50 -5.26 14.83 -8.44
CA GLN A 50 -4.20 14.01 -9.06
C GLN A 50 -3.31 13.27 -8.03
N VAL A 51 -3.81 13.08 -6.81
CA VAL A 51 -3.14 12.35 -5.72
C VAL A 51 -3.85 11.02 -5.55
N ARG A 52 -3.11 9.93 -5.52
CA ARG A 52 -3.68 8.60 -5.28
C ARG A 52 -3.99 8.44 -3.80
N VAL A 53 -5.25 8.62 -3.45
CA VAL A 53 -5.76 8.36 -2.11
C VAL A 53 -6.83 7.27 -2.22
N SER A 54 -6.75 6.28 -1.37
CA SER A 54 -7.77 5.24 -1.21
C SER A 54 -8.03 5.00 0.28
N VAL A 55 -9.12 4.35 0.59
CA VAL A 55 -9.44 3.96 1.96
C VAL A 55 -9.84 2.48 2.00
N SER A 56 -9.25 1.76 2.94
CA SER A 56 -9.64 0.40 3.30
C SER A 56 -10.30 0.42 4.68
N MET A 57 -11.37 -0.32 4.87
CA MET A 57 -12.08 -0.35 6.15
C MET A 57 -12.38 -1.78 6.56
N GLY A 58 -12.13 -2.08 7.84
CA GLY A 58 -12.60 -3.28 8.52
C GLY A 58 -13.71 -2.91 9.49
N VAL A 59 -14.83 -3.55 9.37
CA VAL A 59 -16.00 -3.33 10.24
C VAL A 59 -16.34 -4.59 11.00
N ALA A 60 -16.47 -4.48 12.32
CA ALA A 60 -16.91 -5.57 13.18
C ALA A 60 -18.15 -5.15 13.97
N SER A 61 -19.07 -6.09 14.13
CA SER A 61 -20.26 -5.90 14.96
C SER A 61 -20.62 -7.25 15.61
N TRP A 62 -20.13 -7.44 16.81
CA TRP A 62 -20.26 -8.67 17.60
C TRP A 62 -20.65 -8.31 19.03
N ASP A 63 -21.33 -9.22 19.72
CA ASP A 63 -21.66 -9.10 21.14
C ASP A 63 -20.49 -9.67 21.97
N VAL A 64 -19.41 -8.92 22.01
CA VAL A 64 -18.16 -9.24 22.70
C VAL A 64 -17.60 -7.97 23.36
N ASN A 65 -16.55 -8.10 24.16
CA ASN A 65 -15.87 -6.93 24.72
C ASN A 65 -15.19 -6.07 23.63
N TYR A 66 -14.85 -4.83 23.97
CA TYR A 66 -14.29 -3.88 22.99
C TYR A 66 -12.92 -4.29 22.45
N GLU A 67 -12.13 -5.02 23.22
CA GLU A 67 -10.81 -5.51 22.80
C GLU A 67 -10.96 -6.55 21.67
N GLU A 68 -11.81 -7.56 21.89
CA GLU A 68 -12.13 -8.57 20.88
C GLU A 68 -12.79 -7.95 19.65
N LEU A 69 -13.68 -6.97 19.85
CA LEU A 69 -14.30 -6.25 18.74
C LEU A 69 -13.26 -5.52 17.89
N GLY A 70 -12.25 -4.92 18.53
CA GLY A 70 -11.12 -4.30 17.86
C GLY A 70 -10.31 -5.31 17.03
N ILE A 71 -10.04 -6.49 17.58
CA ILE A 71 -9.35 -7.59 16.87
C ILE A 71 -10.15 -8.01 15.63
N TYR A 72 -11.48 -8.17 15.75
CA TYR A 72 -12.31 -8.55 14.59
C TYR A 72 -12.34 -7.46 13.51
N ALA A 73 -12.34 -6.19 13.89
CA ALA A 73 -12.25 -5.08 12.95
C ALA A 73 -10.88 -5.06 12.27
N GLN A 74 -9.80 -5.31 13.00
CA GLN A 74 -8.44 -5.40 12.46
C GLN A 74 -8.30 -6.57 11.48
N ASN A 75 -8.81 -7.74 11.81
CA ASN A 75 -8.82 -8.89 10.90
C ASN A 75 -9.61 -8.59 9.61
N ALA A 76 -10.70 -7.84 9.72
CA ALA A 76 -11.49 -7.44 8.56
C ALA A 76 -10.72 -6.43 7.67
N ILE A 77 -9.96 -5.50 8.25
CA ILE A 77 -9.09 -4.59 7.48
C ILE A 77 -8.00 -5.36 6.73
N GLU A 78 -7.36 -6.32 7.38
CA GLU A 78 -6.34 -7.16 6.74
C GLU A 78 -6.90 -7.95 5.55
N LEU A 79 -8.16 -8.42 5.65
CA LEU A 79 -8.83 -9.06 4.52
C LEU A 79 -9.07 -8.08 3.37
N ALA A 80 -9.38 -6.81 3.66
CA ALA A 80 -9.52 -5.78 2.64
C ALA A 80 -8.19 -5.49 1.96
N GLU A 81 -7.10 -5.37 2.72
CA GLU A 81 -5.75 -5.10 2.21
C GLU A 81 -5.21 -6.25 1.36
N LYS A 82 -5.35 -7.51 1.81
CA LYS A 82 -4.96 -8.72 1.05
C LYS A 82 -5.69 -8.84 -0.30
N ARG A 83 -6.83 -8.18 -0.46
CA ARG A 83 -7.60 -8.13 -1.71
C ARG A 83 -7.31 -6.90 -2.57
N GLY A 84 -6.28 -6.14 -2.23
CA GLY A 84 -5.83 -4.97 -2.99
C GLY A 84 -6.32 -3.63 -2.46
N GLY A 85 -6.94 -3.59 -1.29
CA GLY A 85 -7.42 -2.36 -0.66
C GLY A 85 -8.59 -1.69 -1.39
N ASP A 86 -8.85 -0.42 -1.09
CA ASP A 86 -9.93 0.39 -1.66
C ASP A 86 -11.32 -0.27 -1.53
N GLN A 87 -11.56 -0.89 -0.39
CA GLN A 87 -12.80 -1.64 -0.11
C GLN A 87 -13.10 -1.71 1.38
N VAL A 88 -14.33 -2.10 1.69
CA VAL A 88 -14.80 -2.35 3.05
C VAL A 88 -15.10 -3.83 3.23
N VAL A 89 -14.60 -4.40 4.30
CA VAL A 89 -14.96 -5.76 4.76
C VAL A 89 -15.78 -5.64 6.03
N VAL A 90 -16.97 -6.22 6.02
CA VAL A 90 -17.92 -6.19 7.13
C VAL A 90 -18.07 -7.57 7.73
N ASN A 91 -17.69 -7.70 8.99
CA ASN A 91 -17.78 -8.90 9.80
C ASN A 91 -18.83 -8.70 10.91
N VAL A 92 -19.98 -9.25 10.71
CA VAL A 92 -21.11 -9.18 11.64
C VAL A 92 -21.42 -10.56 12.21
N GLN A 93 -21.65 -10.64 13.51
CA GLN A 93 -21.98 -11.90 14.19
C GLN A 93 -23.14 -12.63 13.51
N ASN A 94 -22.96 -13.93 13.31
CA ASN A 94 -23.95 -14.83 12.68
C ASN A 94 -24.29 -14.44 11.20
N GLN A 95 -23.45 -13.65 10.54
CA GLN A 95 -23.62 -13.31 9.13
C GLN A 95 -22.37 -13.71 8.33
N LYS A 96 -22.54 -13.93 7.04
CA LYS A 96 -21.40 -14.08 6.13
C LYS A 96 -20.65 -12.76 6.02
N ILE A 97 -19.32 -12.82 5.90
CA ILE A 97 -18.50 -11.65 5.65
C ILE A 97 -18.96 -11.00 4.35
N ALA A 98 -19.26 -9.70 4.40
CA ALA A 98 -19.68 -8.91 3.26
C ALA A 98 -18.55 -7.98 2.80
N TYR A 99 -18.48 -7.76 1.49
CA TYR A 99 -17.47 -6.92 0.84
C TYR A 99 -18.17 -5.80 0.06
N PHE A 100 -17.70 -4.57 0.24
CA PHE A 100 -18.21 -3.39 -0.44
C PHE A 100 -17.07 -2.67 -1.14
N GLY A 101 -17.34 -2.11 -2.32
CA GLY A 101 -16.37 -1.36 -3.09
C GLY A 101 -15.35 -2.22 -3.83
N ALA A 102 -15.31 -3.54 -3.59
CA ALA A 102 -14.51 -4.43 -4.39
C ALA A 102 -14.97 -4.30 -5.86
N LYS A 103 -14.11 -3.82 -6.72
CA LYS A 103 -14.35 -3.89 -8.17
C LYS A 103 -14.31 -5.38 -8.52
N ASN A 104 -15.47 -5.96 -8.84
CA ASN A 104 -15.57 -7.33 -9.33
C ASN A 104 -14.51 -7.54 -10.42
N ASP A 105 -13.93 -8.72 -10.52
CA ASP A 105 -12.98 -9.28 -11.52
C ASP A 105 -12.37 -8.36 -12.62
N ALA A 106 -12.96 -7.21 -12.89
CA ALA A 106 -12.32 -6.09 -13.58
C ALA A 106 -11.04 -5.62 -12.87
N SER A 107 -10.90 -5.88 -11.56
CA SER A 107 -9.72 -5.57 -10.75
C SER A 107 -8.47 -6.30 -11.25
N ALA A 108 -8.58 -7.55 -11.71
CA ALA A 108 -7.42 -8.25 -12.29
C ALA A 108 -6.99 -7.63 -13.63
N LYS A 109 -7.93 -7.17 -14.43
CA LYS A 109 -7.63 -6.42 -15.67
C LYS A 109 -7.16 -4.99 -15.39
N ASN A 110 -7.78 -4.31 -14.42
CA ASN A 110 -7.34 -2.99 -13.95
C ASN A 110 -6.01 -3.03 -13.20
N SER A 111 -5.70 -4.12 -12.50
CA SER A 111 -4.39 -4.36 -11.92
C SER A 111 -3.29 -4.39 -13.00
N ARG A 112 -3.50 -5.08 -14.11
CA ARG A 112 -2.54 -5.10 -15.23
C ARG A 112 -2.39 -3.73 -15.90
N VAL A 113 -3.48 -2.99 -16.05
CA VAL A 113 -3.46 -1.61 -16.58
C VAL A 113 -2.78 -0.69 -15.56
N GLY A 114 -3.11 -0.79 -14.28
CA GLY A 114 -2.47 -0.03 -13.21
C GLY A 114 -0.96 -0.31 -13.12
N VAL A 115 -0.56 -1.58 -13.21
CA VAL A 115 0.86 -1.97 -13.26
C VAL A 115 1.57 -1.37 -14.48
N ARG A 116 0.94 -1.39 -15.66
CA ARG A 116 1.50 -0.77 -16.87
C ARG A 116 1.63 0.75 -16.73
N ILE A 117 0.62 1.42 -16.21
CA ILE A 117 0.66 2.87 -15.97
C ILE A 117 1.76 3.22 -14.98
N ASN A 118 1.89 2.47 -13.88
CA ASN A 118 2.95 2.67 -12.90
C ASN A 118 4.34 2.43 -13.50
N ALA A 119 4.51 1.35 -14.25
CA ALA A 119 5.76 1.06 -14.93
C ALA A 119 6.13 2.16 -15.95
N GLN A 120 5.15 2.65 -16.71
CA GLN A 120 5.36 3.76 -17.64
C GLN A 120 5.72 5.04 -16.89
N THR A 121 5.06 5.35 -15.79
CA THR A 121 5.37 6.54 -14.97
C THR A 121 6.79 6.46 -14.40
N ILE A 122 7.21 5.31 -13.87
CA ILE A 122 8.58 5.11 -13.39
C ILE A 122 9.58 5.30 -14.54
N ARG A 123 9.29 4.73 -15.69
CA ARG A 123 10.13 4.90 -16.88
C ARG A 123 10.26 6.37 -17.30
N ASP A 124 9.16 7.10 -17.35
CA ASP A 124 9.15 8.53 -17.70
C ASP A 124 9.97 9.36 -16.69
N PHE A 125 9.94 9.02 -15.39
CA PHE A 125 10.80 9.65 -14.39
C PHE A 125 12.28 9.32 -14.62
N ILE A 126 12.59 8.07 -14.87
CA ILE A 126 13.96 7.63 -15.21
C ILE A 126 14.47 8.38 -16.45
N GLU A 127 13.68 8.45 -17.51
CA GLU A 127 14.06 9.11 -18.76
C GLU A 127 14.30 10.62 -18.60
N LYS A 128 13.60 11.27 -17.67
CA LYS A 128 13.76 12.70 -17.38
C LYS A 128 14.86 13.02 -16.36
N SER A 129 15.35 12.04 -15.62
CA SER A 129 16.41 12.24 -14.63
C SER A 129 17.80 12.30 -15.28
N SER A 130 18.76 12.94 -14.63
CA SER A 130 20.19 12.85 -14.97
C SER A 130 20.79 11.54 -14.48
N ASN A 131 20.52 11.18 -13.22
CA ASN A 131 21.00 9.98 -12.55
C ASN A 131 19.84 9.31 -11.80
N VAL A 132 19.98 8.02 -11.52
CA VAL A 132 19.01 7.25 -10.75
C VAL A 132 19.70 6.62 -9.54
N ILE A 133 19.29 7.00 -8.35
CA ILE A 133 19.77 6.39 -7.10
C ILE A 133 18.68 5.47 -6.59
N ILE A 134 19.03 4.23 -6.31
CA ILE A 134 18.09 3.18 -5.95
C ILE A 134 18.42 2.66 -4.56
N MET A 135 17.48 2.77 -3.64
CA MET A 135 17.61 2.34 -2.25
C MET A 135 16.42 1.49 -1.84
N GLY A 136 16.66 0.46 -1.03
CA GLY A 136 15.62 -0.30 -0.35
C GLY A 136 15.26 0.31 1.01
N HIS A 137 14.22 -0.23 1.63
CA HIS A 137 13.89 0.10 3.02
C HIS A 137 14.94 -0.48 3.99
N ASN A 138 14.95 0.03 5.23
CA ASN A 138 15.80 -0.54 6.28
C ASN A 138 15.44 -2.01 6.50
N GLN A 139 16.44 -2.89 6.63
CA GLN A 139 16.30 -4.36 6.63
C GLN A 139 15.61 -4.87 5.35
N ALA A 140 16.11 -4.44 4.19
CA ALA A 140 15.57 -4.87 2.91
C ALA A 140 15.48 -6.39 2.83
N ASP A 141 14.28 -6.87 2.55
CA ASP A 141 13.98 -8.28 2.31
C ASP A 141 14.25 -8.65 0.84
N LEU A 142 13.99 -9.90 0.49
CA LEU A 142 14.24 -10.41 -0.86
C LEU A 142 13.39 -9.71 -1.93
N ASP A 143 12.17 -9.33 -1.59
CA ASP A 143 11.27 -8.60 -2.51
C ASP A 143 11.81 -7.20 -2.79
N ALA A 144 12.24 -6.47 -1.74
CA ALA A 144 12.85 -5.16 -1.89
C ALA A 144 14.16 -5.24 -2.71
N PHE A 145 15.01 -6.22 -2.42
CA PHE A 145 16.26 -6.43 -3.16
C PHE A 145 16.02 -6.74 -4.64
N GLY A 146 15.07 -7.64 -4.93
CA GLY A 146 14.68 -7.95 -6.30
C GLY A 146 14.09 -6.75 -7.04
N ALA A 147 13.28 -5.93 -6.36
CA ALA A 147 12.73 -4.69 -6.92
C ALA A 147 13.82 -3.67 -7.24
N MET A 148 14.84 -3.52 -6.37
CA MET A 148 15.98 -2.63 -6.61
C MET A 148 16.74 -3.04 -7.89
N ILE A 149 17.03 -4.33 -8.05
CA ILE A 149 17.70 -4.86 -9.26
C ILE A 149 16.84 -4.60 -10.50
N ALA A 150 15.53 -4.81 -10.43
CA ALA A 150 14.63 -4.56 -11.54
C ALA A 150 14.64 -3.08 -11.99
N VAL A 151 14.57 -2.14 -11.04
CA VAL A 151 14.62 -0.71 -11.32
C VAL A 151 15.99 -0.31 -11.88
N TYR A 152 17.08 -0.90 -11.36
CA TYR A 152 18.43 -0.69 -11.91
C TYR A 152 18.49 -1.08 -13.39
N HIS A 153 18.02 -2.26 -13.75
CA HIS A 153 18.00 -2.68 -15.16
C HIS A 153 17.10 -1.80 -16.03
N MET A 154 16.00 -1.27 -15.50
CA MET A 154 15.17 -0.29 -16.22
C MET A 154 15.95 0.99 -16.50
N ALA A 155 16.71 1.49 -15.53
CA ALA A 155 17.52 2.71 -15.70
C ALA A 155 18.63 2.50 -16.75
N ILE A 156 19.36 1.39 -16.68
CA ILE A 156 20.40 1.05 -17.66
C ILE A 156 19.79 0.87 -19.06
N ALA A 157 18.66 0.19 -19.19
CA ALA A 157 17.95 0.05 -20.46
C ALA A 157 17.51 1.40 -21.05
N SER A 158 17.22 2.38 -20.19
CA SER A 158 16.92 3.78 -20.56
C SER A 158 18.18 4.62 -20.79
N LYS A 159 19.38 4.00 -20.81
CA LYS A 159 20.68 4.65 -21.00
C LYS A 159 20.97 5.73 -19.96
N LYS A 160 20.52 5.51 -18.71
CA LYS A 160 20.78 6.39 -17.58
C LYS A 160 21.83 5.81 -16.67
N GLN A 161 22.62 6.69 -16.07
CA GLN A 161 23.50 6.29 -14.98
C GLN A 161 22.66 5.93 -13.76
N ALA A 162 22.93 4.77 -13.17
CA ALA A 162 22.17 4.28 -12.03
C ALA A 162 23.10 3.71 -10.97
N PHE A 163 22.74 3.91 -9.70
CA PHE A 163 23.50 3.47 -8.55
C PHE A 163 22.58 2.67 -7.61
N LEU A 164 23.04 1.48 -7.21
CA LEU A 164 22.42 0.69 -6.17
C LEU A 164 23.09 1.00 -4.83
N VAL A 165 22.35 1.60 -3.91
CA VAL A 165 22.85 1.89 -2.56
C VAL A 165 22.42 0.75 -1.64
N ILE A 166 23.38 -0.01 -1.15
CA ILE A 166 23.14 -1.17 -0.30
C ILE A 166 24.10 -1.12 0.87
N GLU A 167 23.56 -1.16 2.08
CA GLU A 167 24.32 -1.37 3.31
C GLU A 167 24.21 -2.85 3.70
N PRO A 168 25.23 -3.68 3.44
CA PRO A 168 25.13 -5.12 3.65
C PRO A 168 24.74 -5.52 5.09
N ALA A 169 25.20 -4.76 6.09
CA ALA A 169 24.87 -4.99 7.50
C ALA A 169 23.39 -4.77 7.83
N LYS A 170 22.66 -4.02 7.01
CA LYS A 170 21.24 -3.71 7.19
C LYS A 170 20.31 -4.60 6.36
N LEU A 171 20.85 -5.53 5.60
CA LEU A 171 20.03 -6.48 4.84
C LEU A 171 19.50 -7.59 5.75
N ASP A 172 18.37 -8.18 5.38
CA ASP A 172 17.93 -9.46 5.97
C ASP A 172 18.99 -10.55 5.76
N LYS A 173 19.11 -11.47 6.70
CA LYS A 173 20.14 -12.54 6.67
C LYS A 173 20.08 -13.43 5.42
N THR A 174 18.90 -13.62 4.87
CA THR A 174 18.72 -14.39 3.63
C THR A 174 19.23 -13.59 2.45
N VAL A 175 18.93 -12.29 2.41
CA VAL A 175 19.37 -11.37 1.37
C VAL A 175 20.88 -11.18 1.40
N GLN A 176 21.49 -11.11 2.60
CA GLN A 176 22.95 -11.03 2.75
C GLN A 176 23.68 -12.17 2.04
N LYS A 177 23.17 -13.39 2.17
CA LYS A 177 23.77 -14.56 1.47
C LYS A 177 23.66 -14.46 -0.04
N ILE A 178 22.52 -14.00 -0.54
CA ILE A 178 22.32 -13.82 -1.98
C ILE A 178 23.18 -12.66 -2.49
N PHE A 179 23.23 -11.57 -1.74
CA PHE A 179 24.05 -10.42 -2.06
C PHE A 179 25.53 -10.79 -2.24
N GLU A 180 26.09 -11.58 -1.33
CA GLU A 180 27.47 -12.06 -1.44
C GLU A 180 27.74 -12.86 -2.73
N ILE A 181 26.74 -13.53 -3.26
CA ILE A 181 26.85 -14.29 -4.51
C ILE A 181 26.82 -13.38 -5.73
N VAL A 182 25.96 -12.35 -5.70
CA VAL A 182 25.69 -11.52 -6.89
C VAL A 182 26.42 -10.16 -6.92
N LYS A 183 27.08 -9.78 -5.83
CA LYS A 183 27.70 -8.45 -5.72
C LYS A 183 28.74 -8.15 -6.80
N GLU A 184 29.46 -9.17 -7.28
CA GLU A 184 30.46 -9.01 -8.34
C GLU A 184 29.82 -8.75 -9.71
N ASP A 185 28.56 -9.15 -9.90
CA ASP A 185 27.79 -8.93 -11.12
C ASP A 185 27.03 -7.59 -11.10
N LEU A 186 27.12 -6.81 -10.01
CA LEU A 186 26.43 -5.54 -9.83
C LEU A 186 27.40 -4.36 -10.07
N PRO A 187 27.52 -3.85 -11.30
CA PRO A 187 28.61 -2.94 -11.70
C PRO A 187 28.48 -1.51 -11.13
N ALA A 188 27.41 -1.18 -10.45
CA ALA A 188 27.18 0.16 -9.89
C ALA A 188 26.73 0.10 -8.42
N LEU A 189 27.35 -0.82 -7.66
CA LEU A 189 27.11 -0.98 -6.25
C LEU A 189 27.83 0.12 -5.46
N VAL A 190 27.12 0.76 -4.53
CA VAL A 190 27.64 1.76 -3.61
C VAL A 190 27.23 1.36 -2.19
N GLU A 191 28.18 1.30 -1.27
CA GLU A 191 27.93 0.88 0.11
C GLU A 191 27.23 1.96 0.95
N SER A 192 27.31 3.22 0.54
CA SER A 192 26.67 4.34 1.22
C SER A 192 26.27 5.44 0.24
N CYS A 193 25.19 6.14 0.51
CA CYS A 193 24.78 7.30 -0.30
C CYS A 193 25.80 8.46 -0.23
N LEU A 194 26.68 8.46 0.76
CA LEU A 194 27.73 9.49 0.91
C LEU A 194 28.92 9.26 -0.01
N ASP A 195 29.03 8.06 -0.58
CA ASP A 195 30.12 7.68 -1.49
C ASP A 195 29.76 7.93 -2.96
N THR A 196 28.58 8.47 -3.22
CA THR A 196 28.17 8.83 -4.58
C THR A 196 28.59 10.26 -4.90
N ASP A 197 29.46 10.46 -5.87
CA ASP A 197 29.66 11.76 -6.55
C ASP A 197 28.40 12.19 -7.34
N ALA A 198 27.22 11.72 -6.91
CA ALA A 198 25.94 11.88 -7.59
C ALA A 198 25.09 13.01 -6.98
N VAL A 199 25.73 13.97 -6.30
CA VAL A 199 25.12 15.22 -5.82
C VAL A 199 25.43 16.35 -6.77
#